data_43e7216bc3d9858f01a3af2c185f2831
#
_entry.id   43e7216bc3d9858f01a3af2c185f2831
#
_cell.length_a   1.000
_cell.length_b   1.000
_cell.length_c   1.000
_cell.angle_alpha   90.00
_cell.angle_beta   90.00
_cell.angle_gamma   90.00
#
_symmetry.space_group_name_H-M   'P 1'
#
loop_
_entity.id
_entity.type
_entity.pdbx_description
1 polymer ?
#
loop_
_entity_poly.entity_id
_entity_poly.type
_entity_poly.pdbx_seq_one_letter_code
_entity_poly.pdbx_strand_id
1 'polypeptide(L)'
;TYVLEKPYEVKKLVPPTGKKIKNVILMIGDGMSLMHMYSAWTANRGKLWLDNSQYTGLSKTYCANRLITDSGAGGTALATGHKTNYHMVGVDPEGKPLESLATLANKKGLSSGIAVTCRLWDATPADFCCHNTDRDAEAEIVADYVNCGVDYVFGGGSKLFENRADGRDLFKELREKGYQTPRSWEELAKIQKGKVFCVTDTVDTPLPAERGDLLARASMKAIDLLGQNPEGFFLMVEGSQLDDYGHFNDIDLLMQETHDFDRTIE
;
A
#
# COMPACT_ATOMS: atom_id res chain seq x y z
N THR A 1 6.89 -5.70 -35.12
CA THR A 1 7.92 -6.08 -34.15
C THR A 1 8.67 -4.80 -33.80
N TYR A 2 8.54 -4.35 -32.56
CA TYR A 2 9.34 -3.21 -32.07
C TYR A 2 10.54 -3.81 -31.33
N VAL A 3 11.74 -3.50 -31.77
CA VAL A 3 12.97 -3.79 -31.02
C VAL A 3 13.42 -2.47 -30.39
N LEU A 4 13.31 -2.36 -29.08
CA LEU A 4 13.87 -1.26 -28.33
C LEU A 4 15.17 -1.76 -27.68
N GLU A 5 16.31 -1.39 -28.25
CA GLU A 5 17.60 -1.64 -27.62
C GLU A 5 17.86 -0.54 -26.59
N LYS A 6 17.72 -0.85 -25.30
CA LYS A 6 18.23 -0.01 -24.22
C LYS A 6 19.57 -0.59 -23.76
N PRO A 7 20.67 0.17 -23.78
CA PRO A 7 21.93 -0.30 -23.22
C PRO A 7 21.81 -0.43 -21.71
N TYR A 8 22.18 -1.58 -21.16
CA TYR A 8 22.30 -1.78 -19.73
C TYR A 8 23.68 -1.28 -19.26
N GLU A 9 23.68 -0.38 -18.31
CA GLU A 9 24.89 0.03 -17.61
C GLU A 9 24.87 -0.53 -16.19
N VAL A 10 25.84 -1.39 -15.87
CA VAL A 10 26.00 -1.88 -14.49
C VAL A 10 26.75 -0.81 -13.70
N LYS A 11 26.04 -0.04 -12.89
CA LYS A 11 26.63 1.00 -12.02
C LYS A 11 26.86 0.44 -10.62
N LYS A 12 28.04 0.76 -10.07
CA LYS A 12 28.30 0.52 -8.65
C LYS A 12 27.35 1.39 -7.83
N LEU A 13 26.63 0.77 -6.90
CA LEU A 13 25.79 1.50 -5.96
C LEU A 13 26.68 2.45 -5.13
N VAL A 14 26.48 3.74 -5.29
CA VAL A 14 27.14 4.76 -4.49
C VAL A 14 26.07 5.30 -3.52
N PRO A 15 26.21 5.07 -2.21
CA PRO A 15 25.28 5.65 -1.24
C PRO A 15 25.25 7.18 -1.41
N PRO A 16 24.09 7.83 -1.30
CA PRO A 16 24.01 9.28 -1.37
C PRO A 16 24.84 9.89 -0.24
N THR A 17 25.83 10.69 -0.60
CA THR A 17 26.69 11.38 0.37
C THR A 17 26.13 12.76 0.67
N GLY A 18 25.92 13.06 1.93
CA GLY A 18 25.77 14.43 2.44
C GLY A 18 24.35 14.99 2.59
N LYS A 19 23.30 14.33 2.11
CA LYS A 19 21.91 14.75 2.39
C LYS A 19 21.18 13.71 3.23
N LYS A 20 20.62 14.14 4.36
CA LYS A 20 19.71 13.30 5.15
C LYS A 20 18.42 13.10 4.36
N ILE A 21 18.09 11.85 4.05
CA ILE A 21 16.78 11.48 3.48
C ILE A 21 15.73 11.72 4.55
N LYS A 22 14.68 12.48 4.22
CA LYS A 22 13.57 12.81 5.12
C LYS A 22 12.30 12.04 4.76
N ASN A 23 12.06 11.86 3.47
CA ASN A 23 10.84 11.26 2.96
C ASN A 23 11.15 9.94 2.28
N VAL A 24 10.34 8.92 2.55
CA VAL A 24 10.41 7.61 1.91
C VAL A 24 9.01 7.25 1.41
N ILE A 25 8.92 6.90 0.13
CA ILE A 25 7.70 6.36 -0.47
C ILE A 25 8.03 4.93 -0.92
N LEU A 26 7.29 3.98 -0.38
CA LEU A 26 7.34 2.57 -0.78
C LEU A 26 6.14 2.29 -1.69
N MET A 27 6.39 1.95 -2.93
CA MET A 27 5.35 1.58 -3.89
C MET A 27 5.33 0.06 -4.08
N ILE A 28 4.17 -0.55 -3.90
CA ILE A 28 3.97 -2.00 -3.98
C ILE A 28 2.95 -2.29 -5.08
N GLY A 29 3.28 -3.16 -6.02
CA GLY A 29 2.31 -3.80 -6.90
C GLY A 29 2.08 -5.21 -6.38
N ASP A 30 0.91 -5.48 -5.80
CA ASP A 30 0.62 -6.82 -5.25
C ASP A 30 0.53 -7.85 -6.36
N GLY A 31 1.11 -9.02 -6.15
CA GLY A 31 1.18 -10.06 -7.17
C GLY A 31 1.92 -9.68 -8.46
N MET A 32 2.44 -8.46 -8.57
CA MET A 32 3.02 -7.91 -9.80
C MET A 32 4.29 -8.64 -10.21
N SER A 33 4.19 -9.46 -11.25
CA SER A 33 5.32 -10.18 -11.85
C SER A 33 5.91 -9.43 -13.05
N LEU A 34 7.06 -9.93 -13.54
CA LEU A 34 7.64 -9.46 -14.80
C LEU A 34 6.67 -9.58 -15.98
N MET A 35 5.76 -10.57 -15.96
CA MET A 35 4.79 -10.75 -17.03
C MET A 35 3.69 -9.69 -16.99
N HIS A 36 3.27 -9.23 -15.82
CA HIS A 36 2.35 -8.10 -15.66
C HIS A 36 2.96 -6.84 -16.29
N MET A 37 4.18 -6.52 -15.89
CA MET A 37 4.92 -5.36 -16.43
C MET A 37 5.13 -5.47 -17.95
N TYR A 38 5.51 -6.65 -18.45
CA TYR A 38 5.72 -6.85 -19.89
C TYR A 38 4.43 -6.72 -20.69
N SER A 39 3.30 -7.21 -20.17
CA SER A 39 1.99 -7.07 -20.81
C SER A 39 1.57 -5.61 -20.90
N ALA A 40 1.65 -4.87 -19.80
CA ALA A 40 1.34 -3.45 -19.77
C ALA A 40 2.29 -2.63 -20.65
N TRP A 41 3.59 -2.92 -20.59
CA TRP A 41 4.60 -2.31 -21.45
C TRP A 41 4.31 -2.53 -22.94
N THR A 42 3.90 -3.74 -23.32
CA THR A 42 3.53 -4.07 -24.71
C THR A 42 2.28 -3.30 -25.12
N ALA A 43 1.25 -3.29 -24.28
CA ALA A 43 0.00 -2.57 -24.55
C ALA A 43 0.24 -1.06 -24.66
N ASN A 44 1.17 -0.50 -23.89
CA ASN A 44 1.55 0.92 -23.91
C ASN A 44 2.70 1.23 -24.90
N ARG A 45 2.84 0.43 -25.95
CA ARG A 45 3.81 0.64 -27.05
C ARG A 45 5.26 0.77 -26.57
N GLY A 46 5.64 -0.01 -25.58
CA GLY A 46 7.00 -0.10 -25.08
C GLY A 46 7.43 1.02 -24.14
N LYS A 47 6.50 1.57 -23.35
CA LYS A 47 6.79 2.64 -22.41
C LYS A 47 6.04 2.42 -21.10
N LEU A 48 6.76 2.52 -19.98
CA LEU A 48 6.21 2.66 -18.63
C LEU A 48 7.04 3.71 -17.88
N TRP A 49 6.44 4.40 -16.93
CA TRP A 49 7.17 5.28 -16.00
C TRP A 49 8.16 4.50 -15.15
N LEU A 50 7.81 3.27 -14.81
CA LEU A 50 8.68 2.31 -14.12
C LEU A 50 10.01 2.08 -14.84
N ASP A 51 10.06 2.22 -16.18
CA ASP A 51 11.29 2.14 -16.99
C ASP A 51 12.35 3.20 -16.61
N ASN A 52 11.95 4.27 -15.93
CA ASN A 52 12.87 5.32 -15.48
C ASN A 52 13.60 4.96 -14.18
N SER A 53 13.32 3.78 -13.59
CA SER A 53 14.02 3.32 -12.38
C SER A 53 15.52 3.20 -12.64
N GLN A 54 16.32 3.88 -11.82
CA GLN A 54 17.78 3.92 -11.97
C GLN A 54 18.45 2.64 -11.47
N TYR A 55 17.79 1.92 -10.57
CA TYR A 55 18.30 0.70 -9.94
C TYR A 55 17.26 -0.40 -9.98
N THR A 56 17.70 -1.60 -10.28
CA THR A 56 16.87 -2.80 -10.30
C THR A 56 17.52 -3.88 -9.44
N GLY A 57 16.72 -4.61 -8.71
CA GLY A 57 17.16 -5.72 -7.87
C GLY A 57 16.15 -6.87 -7.91
N LEU A 58 16.53 -7.97 -7.27
CA LEU A 58 15.69 -9.15 -7.09
C LEU A 58 15.55 -9.43 -5.59
N SER A 59 14.37 -9.80 -5.14
CA SER A 59 14.11 -10.23 -3.78
C SER A 59 13.66 -11.68 -3.74
N LYS A 60 13.95 -12.35 -2.62
CA LYS A 60 13.46 -13.70 -2.34
C LYS A 60 12.18 -13.58 -1.52
N THR A 61 11.06 -13.95 -2.11
CA THR A 61 9.73 -13.71 -1.55
C THR A 61 9.19 -14.83 -0.66
N TYR A 62 9.90 -15.97 -0.49
CA TYR A 62 9.46 -17.07 0.35
C TYR A 62 9.12 -16.62 1.79
N CYS A 63 8.07 -17.19 2.39
CA CYS A 63 7.72 -16.98 3.81
C CYS A 63 8.44 -17.95 4.76
N ALA A 64 8.27 -17.81 6.07
CA ALA A 64 9.04 -18.61 7.04
C ALA A 64 8.77 -20.11 6.93
N ASN A 65 7.54 -20.52 6.63
CA ASN A 65 7.11 -21.93 6.59
C ASN A 65 6.81 -22.47 5.19
N ARG A 66 6.91 -21.66 4.12
CA ARG A 66 6.61 -22.08 2.72
C ARG A 66 7.52 -21.43 1.71
N LEU A 67 7.76 -22.09 0.58
CA LEU A 67 8.53 -21.54 -0.55
C LEU A 67 7.77 -20.48 -1.33
N ILE A 68 6.45 -20.55 -1.37
CA ILE A 68 5.58 -19.56 -2.02
C ILE A 68 4.90 -18.77 -0.91
N THR A 69 5.02 -17.45 -0.96
CA THR A 69 4.37 -16.51 -0.04
C THR A 69 2.93 -16.23 -0.46
N ASP A 70 2.19 -15.62 0.45
CA ASP A 70 0.99 -14.82 0.16
C ASP A 70 1.28 -13.35 0.47
N SER A 71 0.31 -12.47 0.26
CA SER A 71 0.44 -11.04 0.58
C SER A 71 0.68 -10.78 2.06
N GLY A 72 0.07 -11.58 2.96
CA GLY A 72 0.25 -11.42 4.41
C GLY A 72 1.70 -11.62 4.86
N ALA A 73 2.32 -12.74 4.48
CA ALA A 73 3.72 -12.96 4.82
C ALA A 73 4.69 -12.10 4.00
N GLY A 74 4.36 -11.80 2.74
CA GLY A 74 5.14 -10.93 1.86
C GLY A 74 5.11 -9.48 2.32
N GLY A 75 3.93 -8.94 2.59
CA GLY A 75 3.73 -7.59 3.09
C GLY A 75 4.31 -7.40 4.49
N THR A 76 4.14 -8.38 5.41
CA THR A 76 4.82 -8.36 6.72
C THR A 76 6.34 -8.24 6.55
N ALA A 77 6.94 -8.98 5.60
CA ALA A 77 8.39 -8.88 5.38
C ALA A 77 8.80 -7.51 4.83
N LEU A 78 8.01 -6.89 3.95
CA LEU A 78 8.23 -5.53 3.45
C LEU A 78 8.03 -4.48 4.56
N ALA A 79 7.00 -4.65 5.38
CA ALA A 79 6.65 -3.69 6.43
C ALA A 79 7.62 -3.71 7.61
N THR A 80 8.17 -4.89 7.98
CA THR A 80 8.90 -5.06 9.24
C THR A 80 10.36 -5.52 9.08
N GLY A 81 10.72 -6.00 7.89
CA GLY A 81 12.02 -6.63 7.66
C GLY A 81 12.13 -8.06 8.19
N HIS A 82 11.04 -8.64 8.69
CA HIS A 82 11.01 -10.00 9.26
C HIS A 82 10.09 -10.91 8.45
N LYS A 83 10.50 -12.17 8.29
CA LYS A 83 9.64 -13.18 7.68
C LYS A 83 8.69 -13.75 8.71
N THR A 84 7.43 -13.94 8.29
CA THR A 84 6.41 -14.64 9.08
C THR A 84 5.90 -15.89 8.37
N ASN A 85 4.99 -16.62 8.98
CA ASN A 85 4.35 -17.76 8.36
C ASN A 85 3.29 -17.30 7.34
N TYR A 86 3.04 -18.17 6.37
CA TYR A 86 1.96 -17.99 5.41
C TYR A 86 0.64 -17.68 6.13
N HIS A 87 -0.12 -16.70 5.63
CA HIS A 87 -1.43 -16.29 6.14
C HIS A 87 -1.41 -15.42 7.42
N MET A 88 -0.25 -15.00 7.88
CA MET A 88 -0.10 -14.12 9.04
C MET A 88 0.15 -12.66 8.61
N VAL A 89 -0.30 -11.72 9.41
CA VAL A 89 -0.26 -10.27 9.17
C VAL A 89 0.42 -9.56 10.34
N GLY A 90 1.53 -8.85 10.09
CA GLY A 90 2.20 -7.98 11.05
C GLY A 90 2.76 -8.66 12.30
N VAL A 91 2.87 -9.98 12.31
CA VAL A 91 3.38 -10.78 13.46
C VAL A 91 4.56 -11.65 13.04
N ASP A 92 5.37 -12.08 14.03
CA ASP A 92 6.40 -13.08 13.80
C ASP A 92 5.80 -14.51 13.68
N PRO A 93 6.60 -15.55 13.35
CA PRO A 93 6.11 -16.92 13.23
C PRO A 93 5.46 -17.50 14.49
N GLU A 94 5.75 -16.94 15.65
CA GLU A 94 5.19 -17.29 16.96
C GLU A 94 3.93 -16.47 17.31
N GLY A 95 3.48 -15.57 16.41
CA GLY A 95 2.29 -14.73 16.57
C GLY A 95 2.52 -13.46 17.40
N LYS A 96 3.77 -13.08 17.66
CA LYS A 96 4.10 -11.86 18.39
C LYS A 96 4.09 -10.65 17.45
N PRO A 97 3.42 -9.54 17.81
CA PRO A 97 3.39 -8.30 17.03
C PRO A 97 4.77 -7.77 16.66
N LEU A 98 4.95 -7.41 15.40
CA LEU A 98 6.13 -6.78 14.86
C LEU A 98 5.90 -5.28 14.62
N GLU A 99 6.93 -4.47 14.74
CA GLU A 99 6.86 -3.05 14.46
C GLU A 99 7.07 -2.79 12.97
N SER A 100 6.08 -2.16 12.33
CA SER A 100 6.16 -1.80 10.92
C SER A 100 6.95 -0.50 10.68
N LEU A 101 7.38 -0.28 9.42
CA LEU A 101 7.99 0.98 8.98
C LEU A 101 7.08 2.18 9.23
N ALA A 102 5.74 2.04 9.08
CA ALA A 102 4.79 3.11 9.33
C ALA A 102 4.75 3.49 10.81
N THR A 103 4.63 2.50 11.71
CA THR A 103 4.63 2.75 13.15
C THR A 103 5.99 3.21 13.67
N LEU A 104 7.08 2.68 13.12
CA LEU A 104 8.45 3.11 13.43
C LEU A 104 8.70 4.58 13.02
N ALA A 105 8.18 4.99 11.85
CA ALA A 105 8.26 6.39 11.41
C ALA A 105 7.63 7.32 12.45
N ASN A 106 6.41 7.03 12.89
CA ASN A 106 5.71 7.84 13.90
C ASN A 106 6.47 7.89 15.23
N LYS A 107 6.99 6.75 15.71
CA LYS A 107 7.83 6.72 16.92
C LYS A 107 9.10 7.57 16.81
N LYS A 108 9.60 7.78 15.60
CA LYS A 108 10.77 8.64 15.32
C LYS A 108 10.39 10.10 15.04
N GLY A 109 9.12 10.47 15.18
CA GLY A 109 8.63 11.84 14.95
C GLY A 109 8.37 12.20 13.49
N LEU A 110 8.47 11.24 12.56
CA LEU A 110 8.03 11.42 11.19
C LEU A 110 6.52 11.19 11.10
N SER A 111 5.88 11.70 10.05
CA SER A 111 4.52 11.28 9.71
C SER A 111 4.51 9.98 8.92
N SER A 112 3.39 9.25 8.96
CA SER A 112 3.25 8.04 8.16
C SER A 112 1.90 7.94 7.47
N GLY A 113 1.87 7.23 6.32
CA GLY A 113 0.65 7.07 5.54
C GLY A 113 0.59 5.77 4.75
N ILE A 114 -0.64 5.41 4.37
CA ILE A 114 -0.99 4.27 3.54
C ILE A 114 -2.04 4.73 2.53
N ALA A 115 -1.86 4.38 1.25
CA ALA A 115 -2.83 4.61 0.18
C ALA A 115 -2.91 3.38 -0.71
N VAL A 116 -4.08 2.76 -0.78
CA VAL A 116 -4.29 1.48 -1.47
C VAL A 116 -5.56 1.50 -2.32
N THR A 117 -5.66 0.57 -3.28
CA THR A 117 -6.87 0.40 -4.11
C THR A 117 -7.79 -0.74 -3.63
N CYS A 118 -7.35 -1.53 -2.66
CA CYS A 118 -8.16 -2.57 -2.04
C CYS A 118 -8.89 -2.09 -0.78
N ARG A 119 -9.67 -3.00 -0.23
CA ARG A 119 -10.23 -2.93 1.12
C ARG A 119 -9.13 -2.93 2.19
N LEU A 120 -9.29 -2.14 3.24
CA LEU A 120 -8.27 -1.97 4.29
C LEU A 120 -8.06 -3.21 5.17
N TRP A 121 -8.94 -4.22 5.13
CA TRP A 121 -8.68 -5.49 5.79
C TRP A 121 -7.89 -6.48 4.94
N ASP A 122 -7.53 -6.12 3.71
CA ASP A 122 -6.59 -6.91 2.95
C ASP A 122 -5.21 -6.91 3.60
N ALA A 123 -4.44 -7.94 3.31
CA ALA A 123 -3.21 -8.22 4.05
C ALA A 123 -2.16 -7.12 3.91
N THR A 124 -1.88 -6.65 2.70
CA THR A 124 -0.80 -5.68 2.48
C THR A 124 -0.97 -4.38 3.26
N PRO A 125 -2.12 -3.65 3.19
CA PRO A 125 -2.30 -2.47 4.03
C PRO A 125 -2.33 -2.82 5.53
N ALA A 126 -2.89 -3.99 5.91
CA ALA A 126 -2.94 -4.43 7.29
C ALA A 126 -1.54 -4.71 7.87
N ASP A 127 -0.60 -5.22 7.10
CA ASP A 127 0.79 -5.49 7.53
C ASP A 127 1.54 -4.25 8.05
N PHE A 128 1.12 -3.06 7.62
CA PHE A 128 1.70 -1.80 8.08
C PHE A 128 1.02 -1.23 9.33
N CYS A 129 -0.14 -1.78 9.72
CA CYS A 129 -0.98 -1.23 10.79
C CYS A 129 -1.46 -2.25 11.82
N CYS A 130 -1.64 -3.50 11.45
CA CYS A 130 -2.41 -4.49 12.19
C CYS A 130 -1.57 -5.73 12.52
N HIS A 131 -2.10 -6.56 13.42
CA HIS A 131 -1.41 -7.76 13.88
C HIS A 131 -2.40 -8.91 14.04
N ASN A 132 -2.29 -9.95 13.21
CA ASN A 132 -3.13 -11.14 13.34
C ASN A 132 -2.38 -12.40 12.84
N THR A 133 -2.63 -13.52 13.45
CA THR A 133 -2.11 -14.82 12.99
C THR A 133 -2.94 -15.42 11.84
N ASP A 134 -4.04 -14.79 11.50
CA ASP A 134 -4.96 -15.19 10.43
C ASP A 134 -5.44 -13.96 9.65
N ARG A 135 -5.06 -13.86 8.37
CA ARG A 135 -5.49 -12.75 7.51
C ARG A 135 -6.99 -12.73 7.22
N ASP A 136 -7.68 -13.85 7.44
CA ASP A 136 -9.14 -13.93 7.25
C ASP A 136 -9.92 -13.45 8.48
N ALA A 137 -9.27 -13.11 9.57
CA ALA A 137 -9.87 -12.47 10.74
C ALA A 137 -10.18 -10.97 10.47
N GLU A 138 -10.89 -10.69 9.37
CA GLU A 138 -11.12 -9.36 8.81
C GLU A 138 -11.65 -8.33 9.81
N ALA A 139 -12.62 -8.73 10.63
CA ALA A 139 -13.23 -7.84 11.62
C ALA A 139 -12.26 -7.43 12.74
N GLU A 140 -11.34 -8.31 13.12
CA GLU A 140 -10.31 -8.06 14.11
C GLU A 140 -9.21 -7.15 13.53
N ILE A 141 -8.77 -7.45 12.30
CA ILE A 141 -7.80 -6.64 11.55
C ILE A 141 -8.27 -5.19 11.44
N VAL A 142 -9.53 -4.98 11.02
CA VAL A 142 -10.08 -3.62 10.90
C VAL A 142 -10.13 -2.90 12.25
N ALA A 143 -10.37 -3.61 13.35
CA ALA A 143 -10.39 -3.01 14.67
C ALA A 143 -9.01 -2.51 15.15
N ASP A 144 -7.93 -3.11 14.68
CA ASP A 144 -6.56 -2.71 15.03
C ASP A 144 -6.19 -1.35 14.47
N TYR A 145 -6.73 -0.95 13.31
CA TYR A 145 -6.47 0.36 12.72
C TYR A 145 -6.75 1.54 13.68
N VAL A 146 -7.72 1.39 14.56
CA VAL A 146 -8.05 2.45 15.55
C VAL A 146 -6.85 2.80 16.43
N ASN A 147 -5.92 1.86 16.63
CA ASN A 147 -4.78 2.00 17.51
C ASN A 147 -3.43 2.10 16.79
N CYS A 148 -3.39 1.96 15.46
CA CYS A 148 -2.13 1.90 14.72
C CYS A 148 -1.34 3.23 14.71
N GLY A 149 -2.03 4.37 14.84
CA GLY A 149 -1.40 5.68 14.96
C GLY A 149 -0.93 6.31 13.64
N VAL A 150 -1.06 5.63 12.50
CA VAL A 150 -0.72 6.14 11.15
C VAL A 150 -1.51 7.40 10.84
N ASP A 151 -0.87 8.44 10.30
CA ASP A 151 -1.48 9.78 10.16
C ASP A 151 -2.41 9.92 8.95
N TYR A 152 -2.16 9.14 7.90
CA TYR A 152 -2.97 9.13 6.68
C TYR A 152 -3.28 7.71 6.26
N VAL A 153 -4.54 7.37 6.10
CA VAL A 153 -5.00 6.09 5.56
C VAL A 153 -6.04 6.36 4.47
N PHE A 154 -5.86 5.73 3.32
CA PHE A 154 -6.80 5.77 2.20
C PHE A 154 -6.99 4.37 1.62
N GLY A 155 -8.24 3.94 1.44
CA GLY A 155 -8.60 2.66 0.81
C GLY A 155 -10.11 2.44 0.76
N GLY A 156 -10.51 1.24 0.37
CA GLY A 156 -11.87 0.74 0.43
C GLY A 156 -12.20 0.05 1.77
N GLY A 157 -13.37 -0.55 1.88
CA GLY A 157 -13.69 -1.45 2.98
C GLY A 157 -14.54 -0.87 4.10
N SER A 158 -15.42 0.08 3.82
CA SER A 158 -16.26 0.69 4.87
C SER A 158 -17.20 -0.29 5.57
N LYS A 159 -17.52 -1.40 4.93
CA LYS A 159 -18.43 -2.44 5.45
C LYS A 159 -18.10 -2.93 6.87
N LEU A 160 -16.80 -3.05 7.20
CA LEU A 160 -16.35 -3.58 8.49
C LEU A 160 -16.00 -2.49 9.51
N PHE A 161 -16.12 -1.21 9.16
CA PHE A 161 -15.90 -0.09 10.10
C PHE A 161 -17.16 0.32 10.84
N GLU A 162 -18.33 0.04 10.27
CA GLU A 162 -19.65 0.38 10.82
C GLU A 162 -20.58 -0.82 10.74
N ASN A 163 -21.68 -0.79 11.51
CA ASN A 163 -22.67 -1.88 11.59
C ASN A 163 -22.06 -3.25 11.97
N ARG A 164 -21.05 -3.22 12.81
CA ARG A 164 -20.30 -4.39 13.25
C ARG A 164 -21.12 -5.27 14.22
N ALA A 165 -20.88 -6.58 14.18
CA ALA A 165 -21.53 -7.54 15.08
C ALA A 165 -21.15 -7.30 16.56
N ASP A 166 -19.98 -6.70 16.84
CA ASP A 166 -19.53 -6.33 18.18
C ASP A 166 -20.12 -5.00 18.69
N GLY A 167 -20.95 -4.33 17.90
CA GLY A 167 -21.61 -3.08 18.24
C GLY A 167 -20.69 -1.84 18.22
N ARG A 168 -19.43 -1.97 17.81
CA ARG A 168 -18.49 -0.85 17.69
C ARG A 168 -18.76 -0.05 16.41
N ASP A 169 -18.52 1.26 16.47
CA ASP A 169 -18.40 2.18 15.34
C ASP A 169 -16.96 2.69 15.29
N LEU A 170 -16.16 2.09 14.42
CA LEU A 170 -14.73 2.40 14.34
C LEU A 170 -14.48 3.79 13.78
N PHE A 171 -15.37 4.34 12.94
CA PHE A 171 -15.25 5.73 12.50
C PHE A 171 -15.48 6.71 13.64
N LYS A 172 -16.39 6.40 14.57
CA LYS A 172 -16.59 7.21 15.78
C LYS A 172 -15.32 7.16 16.64
N GLU A 173 -14.79 5.96 16.89
CA GLU A 173 -13.57 5.78 17.68
C GLU A 173 -12.36 6.51 17.06
N LEU A 174 -12.20 6.47 15.73
CA LEU A 174 -11.18 7.22 15.01
C LEU A 174 -11.35 8.73 15.16
N ARG A 175 -12.59 9.24 15.07
CA ARG A 175 -12.86 10.67 15.31
C ARG A 175 -12.52 11.10 16.73
N GLU A 176 -12.82 10.27 17.72
CA GLU A 176 -12.45 10.51 19.12
C GLU A 176 -10.93 10.57 19.33
N LYS A 177 -10.16 9.90 18.45
CA LYS A 177 -8.68 9.96 18.39
C LYS A 177 -8.14 11.10 17.52
N GLY A 178 -9.01 11.99 17.03
CA GLY A 178 -8.63 13.18 16.28
C GLY A 178 -8.47 12.97 14.76
N TYR A 179 -8.92 11.84 14.23
CA TYR A 179 -8.94 11.66 12.77
C TYR A 179 -10.15 12.35 12.14
N GLN A 180 -9.92 12.93 10.97
CA GLN A 180 -10.98 13.25 10.03
C GLN A 180 -11.28 11.99 9.22
N THR A 181 -12.56 11.65 9.07
CA THR A 181 -12.99 10.39 8.45
C THR A 181 -13.82 10.63 7.18
N PRO A 182 -13.22 11.21 6.11
CA PRO A 182 -13.92 11.41 4.85
C PRO A 182 -14.33 10.06 4.23
N ARG A 183 -15.47 10.08 3.51
CA ARG A 183 -16.08 8.91 2.90
C ARG A 183 -16.05 8.96 1.37
N SER A 184 -15.51 10.03 0.81
CA SER A 184 -15.35 10.21 -0.63
C SER A 184 -14.11 11.04 -0.95
N TRP A 185 -13.71 11.00 -2.23
CA TRP A 185 -12.65 11.88 -2.72
C TRP A 185 -12.99 13.37 -2.54
N GLU A 186 -14.23 13.76 -2.77
CA GLU A 186 -14.68 15.15 -2.68
C GLU A 186 -14.59 15.70 -1.24
N GLU A 187 -14.77 14.85 -0.24
CA GLU A 187 -14.56 15.20 1.17
C GLU A 187 -13.08 15.25 1.49
N LEU A 188 -12.31 14.23 1.08
CA LEU A 188 -10.86 14.15 1.30
C LEU A 188 -10.12 15.34 0.68
N ALA A 189 -10.48 15.74 -0.53
CA ALA A 189 -9.85 16.85 -1.25
C ALA A 189 -9.90 18.18 -0.48
N LYS A 190 -10.92 18.40 0.34
CA LYS A 190 -11.12 19.63 1.14
C LYS A 190 -10.23 19.71 2.37
N ILE A 191 -9.70 18.58 2.84
CA ILE A 191 -8.87 18.53 4.05
C ILE A 191 -7.50 19.16 3.77
N GLN A 192 -7.05 20.08 4.61
CA GLN A 192 -5.78 20.79 4.41
C GLN A 192 -4.71 20.42 5.46
N LYS A 193 -5.09 19.81 6.58
CA LYS A 193 -4.19 19.43 7.66
C LYS A 193 -4.81 18.41 8.60
N GLY A 194 -3.96 17.77 9.42
CA GLY A 194 -4.38 16.84 10.48
C GLY A 194 -4.44 15.40 10.00
N LYS A 195 -4.78 14.51 10.92
CA LYS A 195 -4.87 13.07 10.63
C LYS A 195 -6.10 12.73 9.83
N VAL A 196 -5.96 11.81 8.88
CA VAL A 196 -7.02 11.41 7.96
C VAL A 196 -7.14 9.89 7.92
N PHE A 197 -8.35 9.42 8.02
CA PHE A 197 -8.70 8.02 7.78
C PHE A 197 -9.86 7.97 6.77
N CYS A 198 -9.53 7.83 5.49
CA CYS A 198 -10.47 7.88 4.37
C CYS A 198 -10.80 6.47 3.89
N VAL A 199 -12.08 6.11 3.96
CA VAL A 199 -12.58 4.85 3.42
C VAL A 199 -13.73 5.14 2.48
N THR A 200 -13.51 4.95 1.17
CA THR A 200 -14.43 5.44 0.14
C THR A 200 -15.56 4.47 -0.21
N ASP A 201 -15.26 3.19 -0.26
CA ASP A 201 -16.16 2.16 -0.82
C ASP A 201 -16.49 1.07 0.21
N THR A 202 -17.51 0.28 -0.07
CA THR A 202 -17.96 -0.80 0.85
C THR A 202 -16.97 -1.96 0.92
N VAL A 203 -16.33 -2.28 -0.20
CA VAL A 203 -15.26 -3.28 -0.35
C VAL A 203 -14.07 -2.59 -1.02
N ASP A 204 -13.62 -3.05 -2.18
CA ASP A 204 -12.52 -2.43 -2.90
C ASP A 204 -12.92 -1.11 -3.58
N THR A 205 -11.94 -0.27 -3.95
CA THR A 205 -12.23 0.88 -4.80
C THR A 205 -12.71 0.42 -6.18
N PRO A 206 -13.47 1.24 -6.91
CA PRO A 206 -13.99 0.86 -8.22
C PRO A 206 -12.89 0.45 -9.22
N LEU A 207 -13.29 -0.16 -10.32
CA LEU A 207 -12.40 -0.53 -11.41
C LEU A 207 -11.61 0.68 -11.95
N PRO A 208 -10.39 0.50 -12.49
CA PRO A 208 -9.56 1.61 -12.99
C PRO A 208 -10.29 2.53 -13.97
N ALA A 209 -11.13 1.98 -14.86
CA ALA A 209 -11.93 2.75 -15.80
C ALA A 209 -12.98 3.65 -15.15
N GLU A 210 -13.46 3.31 -13.96
CA GLU A 210 -14.47 4.03 -13.19
C GLU A 210 -13.85 5.03 -12.21
N ARG A 211 -12.78 4.62 -11.50
CA ARG A 211 -12.10 5.46 -10.49
C ARG A 211 -11.12 6.47 -11.10
N GLY A 212 -10.72 6.27 -12.37
CA GLY A 212 -9.75 7.12 -13.06
C GLY A 212 -8.38 7.13 -12.38
N ASP A 213 -7.89 8.31 -12.01
CA ASP A 213 -6.59 8.55 -11.37
C ASP A 213 -6.67 8.61 -9.83
N LEU A 214 -7.60 7.90 -9.23
CA LEU A 214 -7.90 8.01 -7.79
C LEU A 214 -6.70 7.69 -6.92
N LEU A 215 -5.92 6.63 -7.22
CA LEU A 215 -4.73 6.26 -6.45
C LEU A 215 -3.66 7.34 -6.52
N ALA A 216 -3.40 7.88 -7.70
CA ALA A 216 -2.45 8.99 -7.88
C ALA A 216 -2.87 10.23 -7.08
N ARG A 217 -4.15 10.63 -7.16
CA ARG A 217 -4.70 11.76 -6.38
C ARG A 217 -4.63 11.53 -4.88
N ALA A 218 -4.98 10.34 -4.41
CA ALA A 218 -4.91 9.98 -3.00
C ALA A 218 -3.46 9.99 -2.49
N SER A 219 -2.51 9.50 -3.30
CA SER A 219 -1.08 9.52 -3.00
C SER A 219 -0.51 10.94 -2.95
N MET A 220 -0.86 11.80 -3.91
CA MET A 220 -0.48 13.20 -3.88
C MET A 220 -1.07 13.94 -2.67
N LYS A 221 -2.32 13.64 -2.30
CA LYS A 221 -2.95 14.19 -1.10
C LYS A 221 -2.24 13.73 0.18
N ALA A 222 -1.80 12.47 0.24
CA ALA A 222 -0.96 11.97 1.33
C ALA A 222 0.35 12.75 1.42
N ILE A 223 1.05 12.95 0.30
CA ILE A 223 2.30 13.71 0.24
C ILE A 223 2.10 15.15 0.74
N ASP A 224 1.01 15.82 0.32
CA ASP A 224 0.68 17.19 0.75
C ASP A 224 0.43 17.29 2.25
N LEU A 225 -0.28 16.32 2.83
CA LEU A 225 -0.60 16.32 4.25
C LEU A 225 0.59 15.89 5.12
N LEU A 226 1.24 14.78 4.77
CA LEU A 226 2.37 14.23 5.53
C LEU A 226 3.62 15.11 5.40
N GLY A 227 3.81 15.75 4.24
CA GLY A 227 4.93 16.65 3.97
C GLY A 227 4.93 17.94 4.79
N GLN A 228 3.83 18.25 5.51
CA GLN A 228 3.79 19.37 6.47
C GLN A 228 4.65 19.08 7.71
N ASN A 229 5.03 17.84 7.96
CA ASN A 229 5.96 17.49 9.02
C ASN A 229 7.41 17.83 8.60
N PRO A 230 8.10 18.76 9.29
CA PRO A 230 9.47 19.16 8.93
C PRO A 230 10.50 18.03 9.07
N GLU A 231 10.22 17.01 9.87
CA GLU A 231 11.08 15.83 10.03
C GLU A 231 10.97 14.86 8.85
N GLY A 232 9.87 14.93 8.08
CA GLY A 232 9.60 14.10 6.93
C GLY A 232 8.54 13.03 7.17
N PHE A 233 8.42 12.09 6.22
CA PHE A 233 7.37 11.08 6.27
C PHE A 233 7.80 9.73 5.65
N PHE A 234 7.04 8.69 6.01
CA PHE A 234 6.95 7.42 5.32
C PHE A 234 5.56 7.28 4.70
N LEU A 235 5.47 6.87 3.44
CA LEU A 235 4.22 6.60 2.74
C LEU A 235 4.33 5.24 2.03
N MET A 236 3.37 4.35 2.27
CA MET A 236 3.17 3.15 1.48
C MET A 236 2.03 3.41 0.49
N VAL A 237 2.27 3.10 -0.79
CA VAL A 237 1.30 3.19 -1.88
C VAL A 237 1.19 1.85 -2.56
N GLU A 238 -0.02 1.37 -2.77
CA GLU A 238 -0.22 0.05 -3.35
C GLU A 238 -1.23 0.05 -4.51
N GLY A 239 -0.79 -0.51 -5.64
CA GLY A 239 -1.67 -1.04 -6.68
C GLY A 239 -2.10 -2.44 -6.28
N SER A 240 -3.21 -2.54 -5.56
CA SER A 240 -3.58 -3.77 -4.84
C SER A 240 -4.29 -4.77 -5.76
N GLN A 241 -5.17 -4.28 -6.64
CA GLN A 241 -6.04 -5.15 -7.44
C GLN A 241 -5.30 -5.84 -8.60
N LEU A 242 -4.00 -5.58 -8.78
CA LEU A 242 -3.13 -6.35 -9.69
C LEU A 242 -3.15 -7.84 -9.37
N ASP A 243 -3.14 -8.20 -8.08
CA ASP A 243 -3.19 -9.57 -7.60
C ASP A 243 -4.54 -10.23 -7.92
N ASP A 244 -5.65 -9.54 -7.64
CA ASP A 244 -7.01 -10.04 -7.90
C ASP A 244 -7.19 -10.37 -9.40
N TYR A 245 -6.80 -9.45 -10.29
CA TYR A 245 -6.94 -9.69 -11.74
C TYR A 245 -5.96 -10.73 -12.27
N GLY A 246 -4.79 -10.87 -11.63
CA GLY A 246 -3.87 -11.96 -11.86
C GLY A 246 -4.50 -13.31 -11.50
N HIS A 247 -5.14 -13.41 -10.35
CA HIS A 247 -5.87 -14.62 -9.90
C HIS A 247 -7.06 -14.97 -10.80
N PHE A 248 -7.80 -13.97 -11.28
CA PHE A 248 -8.93 -14.17 -12.21
C PHE A 248 -8.48 -14.45 -13.65
N ASN A 249 -7.19 -14.29 -13.97
CA ASN A 249 -6.66 -14.33 -15.33
C ASN A 249 -7.37 -13.35 -16.28
N ASP A 250 -7.79 -12.18 -15.75
CA ASP A 250 -8.39 -11.10 -16.53
C ASP A 250 -7.30 -10.15 -17.01
N ILE A 251 -6.80 -10.41 -18.22
CA ILE A 251 -5.69 -9.65 -18.78
C ILE A 251 -6.06 -8.18 -19.06
N ASP A 252 -7.31 -7.89 -19.38
CA ASP A 252 -7.74 -6.52 -19.69
C ASP A 252 -7.78 -5.65 -18.42
N LEU A 253 -8.32 -6.17 -17.32
CA LEU A 253 -8.34 -5.47 -16.04
C LEU A 253 -6.94 -5.41 -15.43
N LEU A 254 -6.16 -6.47 -15.56
CA LEU A 254 -4.75 -6.50 -15.11
C LEU A 254 -3.91 -5.41 -15.78
N MET A 255 -4.05 -5.22 -17.10
CA MET A 255 -3.34 -4.17 -17.83
C MET A 255 -3.81 -2.77 -17.39
N GLN A 256 -5.11 -2.57 -17.19
CA GLN A 256 -5.64 -1.30 -16.71
C GLN A 256 -5.10 -0.95 -15.32
N GLU A 257 -5.08 -1.92 -14.40
CA GLU A 257 -4.55 -1.74 -13.05
C GLU A 257 -3.03 -1.45 -13.07
N THR A 258 -2.27 -2.19 -13.91
CA THR A 258 -0.85 -1.94 -14.06
C THR A 258 -0.57 -0.54 -14.60
N HIS A 259 -1.37 -0.05 -15.55
CA HIS A 259 -1.24 1.32 -16.07
C HIS A 259 -1.65 2.38 -15.06
N ASP A 260 -2.66 2.12 -14.23
CA ASP A 260 -3.06 3.04 -13.16
C ASP A 260 -1.96 3.16 -12.10
N PHE A 261 -1.36 2.03 -11.72
CA PHE A 261 -0.21 2.01 -10.82
C PHE A 261 1.02 2.70 -11.42
N ASP A 262 1.34 2.44 -12.70
CA ASP A 262 2.44 3.10 -13.42
C ASP A 262 2.25 4.62 -13.53
N ARG A 263 1.03 5.11 -13.78
CA ARG A 263 0.71 6.56 -13.71
C ARG A 263 0.84 7.13 -12.30
N THR A 264 0.61 6.33 -11.29
CA THR A 264 0.81 6.77 -9.90
C THR A 264 2.31 6.90 -9.57
N ILE A 265 3.17 6.14 -10.24
CA ILE A 265 4.63 6.29 -10.14
C ILE A 265 5.12 7.59 -10.81
N GLU A 266 4.44 8.05 -11.88
CA GLU A 266 4.72 9.33 -12.56
C GLU A 266 4.72 10.52 -11.60
#